data_38c7495ea83814d6961eaf05e10343b0
#
_entry.id   38c7495ea83814d6961eaf05e10343b0
#
_cell.length_a   1.000
_cell.length_b   1.000
_cell.length_c   1.000
_cell.angle_alpha   90.00
_cell.angle_beta   90.00
_cell.angle_gamma   90.00
#
_symmetry.space_group_name_H-M   'P 1'
#
loop_
_entity.id
_entity.type
_entity.pdbx_description
1 polymer ?
#
loop_
_entity_poly.entity_id
_entity_poly.type
_entity_poly.pdbx_seq_one_letter_code
_entity_poly.pdbx_strand_id
1 'polypeptide(L)'
;MSALTVFSPAKLNLTLAVTGRRADGFHELVSLVAPVDCGDELVVTPSDAGFTLACDDPTVPVDGSNLVLKAAAAFAAATGWQGGAHFTLTKRTPIGAGLGGGSSNAAMALSALN
;
A
#
# COMPACT_ATOMS: atom_id res chain seq x y z
N MET A 1 -18.43 15.61 -2.36
CA MET A 1 -17.03 15.33 -2.72
C MET A 1 -16.96 14.02 -3.47
N SER A 2 -16.13 13.97 -4.50
CA SER A 2 -16.04 12.81 -5.36
C SER A 2 -15.06 11.77 -4.82
N ALA A 3 -15.32 10.51 -5.11
CA ALA A 3 -14.35 9.44 -4.87
C ALA A 3 -13.20 9.56 -5.87
N LEU A 4 -12.01 9.17 -5.45
CA LEU A 4 -10.81 9.10 -6.27
C LEU A 4 -10.43 7.64 -6.48
N THR A 5 -10.25 7.25 -7.74
CA THR A 5 -9.79 5.91 -8.09
C THR A 5 -8.32 5.98 -8.48
N VAL A 6 -7.49 5.16 -7.85
CA VAL A 6 -6.07 5.07 -8.18
C VAL A 6 -5.69 3.63 -8.50
N PHE A 7 -4.76 3.47 -9.44
CA PHE A 7 -4.18 2.18 -9.76
C PHE A 7 -2.98 1.92 -8.84
N SER A 8 -2.95 0.75 -8.21
CA SER A 8 -1.89 0.34 -7.30
C SER A 8 -1.06 -0.77 -7.96
N PRO A 9 0.04 -0.44 -8.64
CA PRO A 9 0.77 -1.40 -9.42
C PRO A 9 1.52 -2.42 -8.57
N ALA A 10 1.62 -3.65 -9.07
CA ALA A 10 2.56 -4.63 -8.57
C ALA A 10 3.97 -4.31 -9.07
N LYS A 11 4.96 -4.98 -8.51
CA LYS A 11 6.36 -4.87 -8.95
C LYS A 11 6.95 -6.24 -9.22
N LEU A 12 7.98 -6.27 -10.07
CA LEU A 12 8.83 -7.44 -10.24
C LEU A 12 10.25 -7.07 -9.85
N ASN A 13 10.90 -7.95 -9.08
CA ASN A 13 12.34 -7.88 -8.89
C ASN A 13 12.99 -8.55 -10.11
N LEU A 14 13.61 -7.76 -10.98
CA LEU A 14 14.28 -8.27 -12.18
C LEU A 14 15.60 -8.92 -11.83
N THR A 15 16.30 -8.38 -10.85
CA THR A 15 17.51 -9.00 -10.28
C THR A 15 17.51 -8.77 -8.78
N LEU A 16 18.10 -9.71 -8.07
CA LEU A 16 18.35 -9.59 -6.64
C LEU A 16 19.71 -10.23 -6.34
N ALA A 17 20.63 -9.45 -5.78
CA ALA A 17 21.95 -9.94 -5.40
C ALA A 17 22.27 -9.51 -3.98
N VAL A 18 22.80 -10.43 -3.19
CA VAL A 18 23.39 -10.13 -1.89
C VAL A 18 24.84 -9.76 -2.14
N THR A 19 25.19 -8.49 -1.93
CA THR A 19 26.54 -7.98 -2.27
C THR A 19 27.52 -8.05 -1.11
N GLY A 20 27.04 -8.27 0.11
CA GLY A 20 27.89 -8.39 1.27
C GLY A 20 27.09 -8.47 2.57
N ARG A 21 27.81 -8.71 3.67
CA ARG A 21 27.26 -8.70 5.01
C ARG A 21 27.69 -7.43 5.72
N ARG A 22 26.73 -6.68 6.22
CA ARG A 22 26.99 -5.44 6.94
C ARG A 22 27.49 -5.72 8.35
N ALA A 23 28.18 -4.74 8.94
CA ALA A 23 28.72 -4.85 10.31
C ALA A 23 27.63 -5.05 11.37
N ASP A 24 26.40 -4.60 11.10
CA ASP A 24 25.24 -4.78 11.99
C ASP A 24 24.57 -6.17 11.85
N GLY A 25 25.10 -7.05 11.01
CA GLY A 25 24.56 -8.39 10.80
C GLY A 25 23.60 -8.51 9.63
N PHE A 26 23.15 -7.39 9.05
CA PHE A 26 22.31 -7.41 7.85
C PHE A 26 23.14 -7.59 6.58
N HIS A 27 22.52 -8.13 5.54
CA HIS A 27 23.14 -8.26 4.24
C HIS A 27 22.82 -7.05 3.38
N GLU A 28 23.79 -6.62 2.58
CA GLU A 28 23.54 -5.65 1.53
C GLU A 28 22.89 -6.33 0.34
N LEU A 29 21.90 -5.66 -0.24
CA LEU A 29 21.15 -6.17 -1.39
C LEU A 29 21.23 -5.17 -2.54
N VAL A 30 21.36 -5.69 -3.75
CA VAL A 30 21.15 -4.94 -4.98
C VAL A 30 19.96 -5.57 -5.69
N SER A 31 18.95 -4.75 -5.98
CA SER A 31 17.74 -5.22 -6.64
C SER A 31 17.32 -4.26 -7.75
N LEU A 32 17.05 -4.80 -8.93
CA LEU A 32 16.41 -4.06 -10.00
C LEU A 32 14.93 -4.35 -9.98
N VAL A 33 14.12 -3.31 -9.74
CA VAL A 33 12.66 -3.41 -9.56
C VAL A 33 11.96 -2.66 -10.70
N ALA A 34 10.94 -3.28 -11.26
CA ALA A 34 10.10 -2.65 -12.28
C ALA A 34 8.63 -2.75 -11.90
N PRO A 35 7.85 -1.65 -11.99
CA PRO A 35 6.40 -1.75 -11.90
C PRO A 35 5.85 -2.48 -13.11
N VAL A 36 4.71 -3.16 -12.95
CA VAL A 36 4.05 -3.90 -14.01
C VAL A 36 2.62 -3.42 -14.21
N ASP A 37 2.01 -3.75 -15.34
CA ASP A 37 0.63 -3.36 -15.66
C ASP A 37 -0.42 -4.10 -14.82
N CYS A 38 -0.02 -5.13 -14.11
CA CYS A 38 -0.88 -5.84 -13.16
C CYS A 38 -0.85 -5.12 -11.82
N GLY A 39 -2.00 -4.92 -11.22
CA GLY A 39 -2.08 -4.26 -9.91
C GLY A 39 -3.49 -4.22 -9.38
N ASP A 40 -3.62 -3.60 -8.22
CA ASP A 40 -4.90 -3.46 -7.53
C ASP A 40 -5.54 -2.11 -7.87
N GLU A 41 -6.84 -2.01 -7.59
CA GLU A 41 -7.56 -0.74 -7.68
C GLU A 41 -7.92 -0.28 -6.29
N LEU A 42 -7.66 0.98 -5.99
CA LEU A 42 -8.01 1.61 -4.73
C LEU A 42 -8.94 2.79 -4.99
N VAL A 43 -10.14 2.73 -4.44
CA VAL A 43 -11.09 3.84 -4.46
C VAL A 43 -11.08 4.51 -3.10
N VAL A 44 -10.84 5.80 -3.06
CA VAL A 44 -10.79 6.59 -1.83
C VAL A 44 -12.00 7.53 -1.82
N THR A 45 -12.86 7.35 -0.83
CA THR A 45 -14.06 8.17 -0.65
C THR A 45 -13.90 9.00 0.61
N PRO A 46 -13.92 10.34 0.52
CA PRO A 46 -13.83 11.18 1.72
C PRO A 46 -14.95 10.91 2.71
N SER A 47 -14.64 11.00 4.00
CA SER A 47 -15.61 10.89 5.08
C SER A 47 -15.31 11.96 6.15
N ASP A 48 -16.21 12.11 7.12
CA ASP A 48 -16.10 13.16 8.14
C ASP A 48 -14.97 12.87 9.14
N ALA A 49 -14.80 11.61 9.50
CA ALA A 49 -13.76 11.22 10.45
C ALA A 49 -13.48 9.73 10.37
N GLY A 50 -12.26 9.36 10.72
CA GLY A 50 -11.85 7.96 10.78
C GLY A 50 -11.50 7.36 9.43
N PHE A 51 -10.82 6.23 9.47
CA PHE A 51 -10.41 5.49 8.28
C PHE A 51 -10.99 4.09 8.33
N THR A 52 -11.64 3.68 7.25
CA THR A 52 -12.23 2.35 7.10
C THR A 52 -11.82 1.74 5.77
N LEU A 53 -11.84 0.42 5.69
CA LEU A 53 -11.42 -0.32 4.51
C LEU A 53 -12.39 -1.46 4.23
N ALA A 54 -12.74 -1.61 2.95
CA ALA A 54 -13.41 -2.81 2.43
C ALA A 54 -12.54 -3.42 1.34
N CYS A 55 -12.54 -4.74 1.24
CA CYS A 55 -11.78 -5.47 0.23
C CYS A 55 -12.60 -6.63 -0.29
N ASP A 56 -12.49 -6.90 -1.58
CA ASP A 56 -13.19 -8.02 -2.23
C ASP A 56 -12.56 -9.38 -1.90
N ASP A 57 -11.31 -9.39 -1.42
CA ASP A 57 -10.63 -10.62 -1.01
C ASP A 57 -10.78 -10.81 0.51
N PRO A 58 -11.50 -11.85 0.96
CA PRO A 58 -11.75 -12.05 2.40
C PRO A 58 -10.50 -12.42 3.20
N THR A 59 -9.39 -12.78 2.55
CA THR A 59 -8.13 -13.06 3.23
C THR A 59 -7.34 -11.82 3.57
N VAL A 60 -7.73 -10.66 3.01
CA VAL A 60 -7.09 -9.38 3.30
C VAL A 60 -7.70 -8.78 4.56
N PRO A 61 -6.89 -8.45 5.59
CA PRO A 61 -7.43 -7.80 6.77
C PRO A 61 -7.98 -6.41 6.43
N VAL A 62 -9.11 -6.07 7.04
CA VAL A 62 -9.77 -4.77 6.86
C VAL A 62 -9.75 -3.94 8.13
N ASP A 63 -8.94 -4.32 9.08
CA ASP A 63 -8.72 -3.63 10.35
C ASP A 63 -7.40 -2.84 10.34
N GLY A 64 -7.01 -2.30 11.48
CA GLY A 64 -5.79 -1.51 11.63
C GLY A 64 -4.48 -2.24 11.34
N SER A 65 -4.50 -3.55 11.12
CA SER A 65 -3.32 -4.30 10.70
C SER A 65 -3.02 -4.14 9.20
N ASN A 66 -3.98 -3.67 8.41
CA ASN A 66 -3.75 -3.44 6.99
C ASN A 66 -2.85 -2.22 6.78
N LEU A 67 -1.90 -2.34 5.85
CA LEU A 67 -0.93 -1.27 5.58
C LEU A 67 -1.58 0.01 5.08
N VAL A 68 -2.70 -0.07 4.36
CA VAL A 68 -3.46 1.10 3.91
C VAL A 68 -3.94 1.92 5.11
N LEU A 69 -4.54 1.27 6.10
CA LEU A 69 -5.04 1.95 7.30
C LEU A 69 -3.90 2.45 8.18
N LYS A 70 -2.80 1.72 8.26
CA LYS A 70 -1.60 2.20 8.97
C LYS A 70 -1.02 3.44 8.32
N ALA A 71 -0.94 3.47 6.99
CA ALA A 71 -0.45 4.63 6.25
C ALA A 71 -1.37 5.84 6.45
N ALA A 72 -2.69 5.65 6.39
CA ALA A 72 -3.65 6.72 6.60
C ALA A 72 -3.55 7.31 8.01
N ALA A 73 -3.44 6.46 9.02
CA ALA A 73 -3.28 6.92 10.41
C ALA A 73 -1.98 7.70 10.61
N ALA A 74 -0.89 7.24 10.01
CA ALA A 74 0.40 7.94 10.07
C ALA A 74 0.34 9.30 9.36
N PHE A 75 -0.34 9.37 8.22
CA PHE A 75 -0.56 10.63 7.50
C PHE A 75 -1.33 11.64 8.36
N ALA A 76 -2.43 11.20 8.97
CA ALA A 76 -3.24 12.08 9.83
C ALA A 76 -2.43 12.57 11.04
N ALA A 77 -1.65 11.69 11.67
CA ALA A 77 -0.81 12.06 12.81
C ALA A 77 0.28 13.07 12.41
N ALA A 78 0.90 12.89 11.25
CA ALA A 78 1.99 13.75 10.78
C ALA A 78 1.51 15.11 10.32
N THR A 79 0.30 15.22 9.76
CA THR A 79 -0.22 16.46 9.17
C THR A 79 -1.22 17.17 10.06
N GLY A 80 -1.75 16.52 11.10
CA GLY A 80 -2.82 17.08 11.93
C GLY A 80 -4.18 17.10 11.24
N TRP A 81 -4.33 16.41 10.11
CA TRP A 81 -5.58 16.38 9.36
C TRP A 81 -6.70 15.72 10.17
N GLN A 82 -7.85 16.39 10.22
CA GLN A 82 -9.00 15.98 11.03
C GLN A 82 -10.04 15.20 10.24
N GLY A 83 -9.89 15.08 8.93
CA GLY A 83 -10.82 14.36 8.08
C GLY A 83 -10.64 12.86 8.15
N GLY A 84 -11.41 12.15 7.36
CA GLY A 84 -11.35 10.70 7.23
C GLY A 84 -11.57 10.24 5.80
N ALA A 85 -11.47 8.95 5.59
CA ALA A 85 -11.71 8.35 4.28
C ALA A 85 -12.13 6.89 4.42
N HIS A 86 -12.92 6.44 3.44
CA HIS A 86 -13.22 5.02 3.25
C HIS A 86 -12.46 4.53 2.03
N PHE A 87 -11.72 3.44 2.17
CA PHE A 87 -10.96 2.81 1.10
C PHE A 87 -11.69 1.56 0.63
N THR A 88 -11.88 1.44 -0.68
CA THR A 88 -12.40 0.22 -1.30
C THR A 88 -11.28 -0.35 -2.16
N LEU A 89 -10.80 -1.52 -1.79
CA LEU A 89 -9.66 -2.17 -2.42
C LEU A 89 -10.13 -3.37 -3.22
N THR A 90 -9.81 -3.38 -4.51
CA THR A 90 -10.00 -4.54 -5.37
C THR A 90 -8.65 -5.19 -5.60
N LYS A 91 -8.45 -6.37 -4.98
CA LYS A 91 -7.18 -7.09 -5.05
C LYS A 91 -7.09 -7.93 -6.31
N ARG A 92 -6.03 -7.70 -7.09
CA ARG A 92 -5.68 -8.50 -8.25
C ARG A 92 -4.27 -9.05 -8.17
N THR A 93 -3.44 -8.44 -7.30
CA THR A 93 -2.07 -8.89 -7.05
C THR A 93 -2.09 -10.00 -6.01
N PRO A 94 -1.51 -11.18 -6.29
CA PRO A 94 -1.46 -12.27 -5.31
C PRO A 94 -0.76 -11.84 -4.02
N ILE A 95 -1.36 -12.23 -2.88
CA ILE A 95 -0.83 -11.91 -1.56
C ILE A 95 0.36 -12.81 -1.27
N GLY A 96 1.44 -12.22 -0.75
CA GLY A 96 2.62 -12.98 -0.36
C GLY A 96 3.47 -13.50 -1.51
N ALA A 97 3.20 -13.06 -2.74
CA ALA A 97 3.92 -13.53 -3.94
C ALA A 97 5.19 -12.71 -4.25
N GLY A 98 5.60 -11.78 -3.36
CA GLY A 98 6.76 -10.93 -3.58
C GLY A 98 6.54 -9.80 -4.59
N LEU A 99 5.30 -9.52 -4.95
CA LEU A 99 4.95 -8.50 -5.95
C LEU A 99 4.73 -7.11 -5.34
N GLY A 100 4.86 -6.98 -4.03
CA GLY A 100 4.78 -5.69 -3.34
C GLY A 100 3.39 -5.06 -3.32
N GLY A 101 2.32 -5.86 -3.49
CA GLY A 101 0.96 -5.35 -3.60
C GLY A 101 0.51 -4.55 -2.39
N GLY A 102 0.72 -5.07 -1.17
CA GLY A 102 0.33 -4.38 0.07
C GLY A 102 1.06 -3.08 0.27
N SER A 103 2.36 -3.04 0.00
CA SER A 103 3.16 -1.82 0.09
C SER A 103 2.75 -0.80 -0.97
N SER A 104 2.43 -1.25 -2.17
CA SER A 104 1.92 -0.39 -3.24
C SER A 104 0.57 0.23 -2.85
N ASN A 105 -0.33 -0.57 -2.26
CA ASN A 105 -1.63 -0.08 -1.78
C ASN A 105 -1.42 1.04 -0.76
N ALA A 106 -0.51 0.86 0.20
CA ALA A 106 -0.21 1.87 1.21
C ALA A 106 0.36 3.15 0.58
N ALA A 107 1.29 3.02 -0.36
CA ALA A 107 1.90 4.16 -1.04
C ALA A 107 0.85 4.95 -1.85
N MET A 108 -0.03 4.26 -2.55
CA MET A 108 -1.08 4.92 -3.33
C MET A 108 -2.15 5.55 -2.43
N ALA A 109 -2.41 4.98 -1.26
CA ALA A 109 -3.28 5.60 -0.27
C ALA A 109 -2.72 6.94 0.21
N LEU A 110 -1.43 7.00 0.50
CA LEU A 110 -0.76 8.26 0.87
C LEU A 110 -0.82 9.28 -0.24
N SER A 111 -0.60 8.86 -1.49
CA SER A 111 -0.69 9.74 -2.65
C SER A 111 -2.09 10.31 -2.80
N ALA A 112 -3.12 9.50 -2.62
CA ALA A 112 -4.51 9.92 -2.74
C ALA A 112 -4.93 10.88 -1.62
N LEU A 113 -4.44 10.71 -0.41
CA LEU A 113 -4.75 11.58 0.73
C LEU A 113 -4.05 12.93 0.63
N ASN A 114 -2.92 12.97 -0.01
CA ASN A 114 -2.15 14.20 -0.20
C ASN A 114 -2.73 15.00 -1.37
#